data_95758e3c24106c8b60f52f313292e8ee
#
_entry.id   95758e3c24106c8b60f52f313292e8ee
#
_cell.length_a   1.000
_cell.length_b   1.000
_cell.length_c   1.000
_cell.angle_alpha   90.00
_cell.angle_beta   90.00
_cell.angle_gamma   90.00
#
_symmetry.space_group_name_H-M   'P 1'
#
loop_
_entity.id
_entity.type
_entity.pdbx_description
1 polymer ?
#
loop_
_entity_poly.entity_id
_entity_poly.type
_entity_poly.pdbx_seq_one_letter_code
_entity_poly.pdbx_strand_id
1 'polypeptide(L)'
;MKTRDDIRNIAIIAHVDHGKTTLVNEMLKQSDTLPEHFSIEDRAMDTNAIERERGITILSKNTAVKYDNHQINILDTPGHADFGGEVERVMKMVDGVLLVVDAFEGTMPQTRFVLKKALEQHLTPIVVINKVDRKGARPEEVVDEVLDLFIELGADEDQLDFPVVYTSAMNGTSSYDSDVSTQEHTMKPLFDTIIKTIPAPVDNSDEPLQFKVAILDYNDFVGRIGIGRVFRGKIKVGDNVTLMKLDGSKKNFRVTKLFGFFGLKRLEINEAEAGDLIAVSGMEDINVGETVADAEHPEAITPLRIDPPTLQMTFRTNDSPFAGREGKFVTARQLEDRLKREMQTDVSLKVEDTDDPGAWTVSGRGELHLSILIETLRREGYELSVSRPQVIYREIDGVMSEPFEEVQIDTPDEYTGAVIDSLSKRKGEMKNMEPGENGQTRLIFLAPSRGLIGYSTEFMTMTRGYGIMSHTFEKYAPVIKNWNPGRQKGTLVSMNAGKATTYAMMGIESRGQLLIDPGTEVYEGMIVGENSRENDITVNITKGKNLTNVRAAGSDEMAHIKTPTHFSLEESLEFLNEDEYCEVTPENIRLRKKTLNTNAREKEAKRRRAASRK
;
A
#
# COMPACT_ATOMS: atom_id res chain seq x y z
N MET A 1 30.89 -7.33 24.63
CA MET A 1 30.78 -7.92 23.28
C MET A 1 31.50 -6.99 22.32
N LYS A 2 32.17 -7.53 21.30
CA LYS A 2 32.78 -6.70 20.26
C LYS A 2 31.67 -6.16 19.37
N THR A 3 31.75 -4.90 18.92
CA THR A 3 30.73 -4.21 18.12
C THR A 3 31.34 -3.65 16.84
N ARG A 4 30.48 -3.51 15.80
CA ARG A 4 30.79 -2.86 14.52
C ARG A 4 30.49 -1.37 14.67
N ASP A 5 31.38 -0.63 15.32
CA ASP A 5 31.19 0.79 15.59
C ASP A 5 31.13 1.64 14.32
N ASP A 6 31.61 1.11 13.21
CA ASP A 6 31.59 1.73 11.88
C ASP A 6 30.22 1.70 11.16
N ILE A 7 29.21 1.01 11.72
CA ILE A 7 27.90 0.83 11.08
C ILE A 7 26.76 1.24 12.01
N ARG A 8 25.70 1.86 11.43
CA ARG A 8 24.39 2.05 12.04
C ARG A 8 23.30 1.64 11.06
N ASN A 9 22.38 0.79 11.49
CA ASN A 9 21.24 0.33 10.70
C ASN A 9 19.96 0.93 11.27
N ILE A 10 19.29 1.78 10.52
CA ILE A 10 18.08 2.49 10.96
C ILE A 10 16.96 2.34 9.96
N ALA A 11 15.72 2.31 10.45
CA ALA A 11 14.52 2.51 9.64
C ALA A 11 14.01 3.93 9.81
N ILE A 12 13.40 4.49 8.77
CA ILE A 12 12.76 5.79 8.84
C ILE A 12 11.25 5.64 8.76
N ILE A 13 10.54 6.19 9.73
CA ILE A 13 9.10 6.15 9.90
C ILE A 13 8.57 7.59 9.81
N ALA A 14 7.55 7.81 8.99
CA ALA A 14 6.86 9.09 8.92
C ALA A 14 5.44 8.89 8.38
N HIS A 15 4.56 9.82 8.73
CA HIS A 15 3.31 9.98 8.01
C HIS A 15 3.56 10.56 6.61
N VAL A 16 2.59 10.37 5.71
CA VAL A 16 2.59 10.99 4.39
C VAL A 16 2.80 12.51 4.55
N ASP A 17 3.61 13.10 3.70
CA ASP A 17 3.95 14.53 3.72
C ASP A 17 4.69 15.07 4.95
N HIS A 18 5.04 14.29 5.97
CA HIS A 18 5.89 14.75 7.09
C HIS A 18 7.34 15.05 6.69
N GLY A 19 7.71 14.77 5.44
CA GLY A 19 9.01 15.16 4.86
C GLY A 19 10.09 14.10 4.94
N LYS A 20 9.74 12.81 5.07
CA LYS A 20 10.65 11.67 5.08
C LYS A 20 11.64 11.70 3.92
N THR A 21 11.13 11.71 2.67
CA THR A 21 11.95 11.71 1.46
C THR A 21 12.87 12.94 1.37
N THR A 22 12.35 14.12 1.75
CA THR A 22 13.14 15.36 1.77
C THR A 22 14.27 15.28 2.78
N LEU A 23 14.01 14.73 3.98
CA LEU A 23 15.02 14.56 5.03
C LEU A 23 16.14 13.61 4.57
N VAL A 24 15.80 12.46 4.00
CA VAL A 24 16.80 11.51 3.48
C VAL A 24 17.61 12.12 2.33
N ASN A 25 16.98 12.88 1.45
CA ASN A 25 17.69 13.59 0.38
C ASN A 25 18.69 14.61 0.95
N GLU A 26 18.32 15.37 1.99
CA GLU A 26 19.25 16.30 2.63
C GLU A 26 20.37 15.58 3.39
N MET A 27 20.09 14.46 4.04
CA MET A 27 21.14 13.61 4.62
C MET A 27 22.12 13.11 3.55
N LEU A 28 21.63 12.70 2.36
CA LEU A 28 22.49 12.32 1.24
C LEU A 28 23.36 13.47 0.73
N LYS A 29 22.79 14.66 0.59
CA LYS A 29 23.49 15.86 0.08
C LYS A 29 24.58 16.34 1.04
N GLN A 30 24.32 16.27 2.35
CA GLN A 30 25.21 16.79 3.39
C GLN A 30 26.12 15.71 4.01
N SER A 31 26.13 14.51 3.44
CA SER A 31 27.02 13.41 3.81
C SER A 31 28.23 13.32 2.88
N ASP A 32 29.25 12.56 3.28
CA ASP A 32 30.45 12.28 2.49
C ASP A 32 30.19 11.26 1.34
N THR A 33 28.92 11.02 1.00
CA THR A 33 28.51 9.92 0.09
C THR A 33 28.61 10.29 -1.37
N LEU A 34 28.29 11.54 -1.73
CA LEU A 34 28.17 11.98 -3.12
C LEU A 34 29.32 12.89 -3.52
N PRO A 35 29.83 12.78 -4.76
CA PRO A 35 30.78 13.76 -5.31
C PRO A 35 30.18 15.17 -5.31
N GLU A 36 30.99 16.20 -5.06
CA GLU A 36 30.59 17.61 -4.96
C GLU A 36 29.77 18.15 -6.15
N HIS A 37 29.73 17.44 -7.28
CA HIS A 37 29.03 17.85 -8.51
C HIS A 37 27.80 16.99 -8.85
N PHE A 38 27.34 16.13 -7.92
CA PHE A 38 26.19 15.27 -8.18
C PHE A 38 24.89 15.99 -7.77
N SER A 39 24.04 16.31 -8.76
CA SER A 39 22.70 16.82 -8.49
C SER A 39 21.76 15.65 -8.18
N ILE A 40 21.21 15.63 -6.99
CA ILE A 40 20.11 14.72 -6.63
C ILE A 40 18.83 15.38 -7.17
N GLU A 41 18.06 14.63 -7.99
CA GLU A 41 16.71 15.04 -8.35
C GLU A 41 15.85 15.10 -7.06
N ASP A 42 14.97 16.09 -6.98
CA ASP A 42 13.99 16.16 -5.91
C ASP A 42 13.18 14.85 -5.88
N ARG A 43 13.07 14.24 -4.69
CA ARG A 43 12.44 12.92 -4.48
C ARG A 43 13.19 11.72 -5.10
N ALA A 44 14.50 11.70 -5.01
CA ALA A 44 15.35 10.61 -5.53
C ALA A 44 15.01 9.22 -4.96
N MET A 45 14.41 9.14 -3.76
CA MET A 45 13.91 7.89 -3.15
C MET A 45 12.63 7.39 -3.80
N ASP A 46 11.75 8.27 -4.30
CA ASP A 46 10.47 7.91 -4.91
C ASP A 46 10.68 7.61 -6.41
N THR A 47 11.27 6.48 -6.72
CA THR A 47 11.56 6.07 -8.11
C THR A 47 10.31 5.63 -8.87
N ASN A 48 9.24 5.21 -8.17
CA ASN A 48 7.99 4.78 -8.76
C ASN A 48 7.06 5.99 -8.99
N ALA A 49 6.50 6.11 -10.19
CA ALA A 49 5.55 7.19 -10.52
C ALA A 49 4.30 7.17 -9.64
N ILE A 50 3.81 5.97 -9.24
CA ILE A 50 2.65 5.81 -8.37
C ILE A 50 2.96 6.32 -6.95
N GLU A 51 4.16 6.03 -6.42
CA GLU A 51 4.60 6.56 -5.11
C GLU A 51 4.62 8.09 -5.11
N ARG A 52 5.16 8.70 -6.20
CA ARG A 52 5.21 10.18 -6.33
C ARG A 52 3.84 10.83 -6.42
N GLU A 53 2.92 10.22 -7.17
CA GLU A 53 1.56 10.76 -7.35
C GLU A 53 0.72 10.64 -6.08
N ARG A 54 0.87 9.53 -5.36
CA ARG A 54 0.11 9.23 -4.14
C ARG A 54 0.77 9.76 -2.87
N GLY A 55 2.04 10.17 -2.94
CA GLY A 55 2.82 10.60 -1.77
C GLY A 55 3.12 9.50 -0.76
N ILE A 56 2.96 8.22 -1.11
CA ILE A 56 3.16 7.07 -0.22
C ILE A 56 4.37 6.25 -0.64
N THR A 57 5.07 5.66 0.32
CA THR A 57 6.07 4.61 0.07
C THR A 57 5.35 3.27 -0.07
N ILE A 58 5.57 2.59 -1.20
CA ILE A 58 4.98 1.27 -1.50
C ILE A 58 5.99 0.17 -1.21
N LEU A 59 7.23 0.35 -1.68
CA LEU A 59 8.30 -0.62 -1.53
C LEU A 59 9.40 -0.07 -0.63
N SER A 60 9.87 -0.91 0.29
CA SER A 60 11.01 -0.59 1.14
C SER A 60 12.28 -0.43 0.30
N LYS A 61 13.00 0.66 0.52
CA LYS A 61 14.27 0.96 -0.16
C LYS A 61 15.39 1.10 0.85
N ASN A 62 16.57 0.67 0.44
CA ASN A 62 17.77 0.82 1.25
C ASN A 62 18.66 1.92 0.65
N THR A 63 19.03 2.86 1.48
CA THR A 63 19.97 3.94 1.19
C THR A 63 21.08 3.92 2.21
N ALA A 64 22.33 4.10 1.80
CA ALA A 64 23.46 4.17 2.72
C ALA A 64 24.19 5.50 2.59
N VAL A 65 24.41 6.17 3.70
CA VAL A 65 25.17 7.42 3.76
C VAL A 65 26.46 7.22 4.56
N LYS A 66 27.54 7.89 4.18
CA LYS A 66 28.79 7.93 4.92
C LYS A 66 28.92 9.25 5.64
N TYR A 67 29.20 9.18 6.93
CA TYR A 67 29.44 10.36 7.75
C TYR A 67 30.46 10.02 8.86
N ASP A 68 31.52 10.80 8.96
CA ASP A 68 32.60 10.68 9.97
C ASP A 68 33.09 9.23 10.18
N ASN A 69 33.49 8.56 9.09
CA ASN A 69 33.91 7.14 9.05
C ASN A 69 32.83 6.11 9.42
N HIS A 70 31.58 6.52 9.63
CA HIS A 70 30.46 5.61 9.83
C HIS A 70 29.67 5.42 8.54
N GLN A 71 29.16 4.20 8.34
CA GLN A 71 28.14 3.91 7.34
C GLN A 71 26.79 3.84 8.04
N ILE A 72 25.86 4.72 7.66
CA ILE A 72 24.49 4.72 8.17
C ILE A 72 23.61 4.15 7.07
N ASN A 73 23.07 2.96 7.27
CA ASN A 73 22.08 2.34 6.40
C ASN A 73 20.71 2.83 6.83
N ILE A 74 19.96 3.39 5.88
CA ILE A 74 18.61 3.94 6.08
C ILE A 74 17.63 3.12 5.26
N LEU A 75 16.74 2.40 5.94
CA LEU A 75 15.68 1.64 5.30
C LEU A 75 14.41 2.46 5.32
N ASP A 76 13.91 2.78 4.12
CA ASP A 76 12.61 3.43 3.96
C ASP A 76 11.49 2.43 4.20
N THR A 77 10.50 2.79 5.04
CA THR A 77 9.40 1.90 5.40
C THR A 77 8.07 2.42 4.84
N PRO A 78 7.24 1.53 4.27
CA PRO A 78 5.86 1.89 3.98
C PRO A 78 5.12 2.34 5.24
N GLY A 79 4.30 3.39 5.11
CA GLY A 79 3.48 3.89 6.24
C GLY A 79 2.11 3.23 6.35
N HIS A 80 1.64 2.57 5.30
CA HIS A 80 0.30 2.00 5.23
C HIS A 80 0.24 0.55 5.73
N ALA A 81 -0.81 0.21 6.48
CA ALA A 81 -0.98 -1.13 7.08
C ALA A 81 -1.07 -2.28 6.06
N ASP A 82 -1.55 -2.02 4.83
CA ASP A 82 -1.59 -3.00 3.74
C ASP A 82 -0.19 -3.57 3.41
N PHE A 83 0.87 -2.82 3.74
CA PHE A 83 2.27 -3.22 3.59
C PHE A 83 2.92 -3.68 4.90
N GLY A 84 2.12 -4.00 5.92
CA GLY A 84 2.59 -4.35 7.27
C GLY A 84 3.64 -5.46 7.31
N GLY A 85 3.56 -6.44 6.41
CA GLY A 85 4.58 -7.49 6.33
C GLY A 85 5.94 -7.02 5.85
N GLU A 86 6.01 -5.97 5.05
CA GLU A 86 7.29 -5.35 4.69
C GLU A 86 7.86 -4.59 5.88
N VAL A 87 7.00 -3.86 6.57
CA VAL A 87 7.39 -3.14 7.79
C VAL A 87 8.01 -4.08 8.82
N GLU A 88 7.37 -5.19 9.15
CA GLU A 88 7.90 -6.16 10.12
C GLU A 88 9.26 -6.75 9.71
N ARG A 89 9.45 -6.97 8.40
CA ARG A 89 10.72 -7.49 7.88
C ARG A 89 11.85 -6.47 7.98
N VAL A 90 11.54 -5.22 7.61
CA VAL A 90 12.50 -4.11 7.71
C VAL A 90 12.91 -3.87 9.15
N MET A 91 11.94 -3.86 10.09
CA MET A 91 12.23 -3.66 11.52
C MET A 91 13.20 -4.70 12.11
N LYS A 92 13.24 -5.91 11.56
CA LYS A 92 14.21 -6.94 11.99
C LYS A 92 15.60 -6.79 11.39
N MET A 93 15.79 -5.92 10.40
CA MET A 93 17.11 -5.65 9.82
C MET A 93 17.85 -4.51 10.49
N VAL A 94 17.18 -3.72 11.30
CA VAL A 94 17.69 -2.47 11.87
C VAL A 94 17.88 -2.55 13.38
N ASP A 95 18.65 -1.60 13.92
CA ASP A 95 18.94 -1.50 15.34
C ASP A 95 18.22 -0.30 16.00
N GLY A 96 17.66 0.61 15.17
CA GLY A 96 16.87 1.73 15.65
C GLY A 96 16.00 2.35 14.59
N VAL A 97 15.19 3.34 14.99
CA VAL A 97 14.23 4.02 14.13
C VAL A 97 14.31 5.53 14.27
N LEU A 98 14.16 6.23 13.12
CA LEU A 98 13.89 7.65 13.08
C LEU A 98 12.40 7.87 12.89
N LEU A 99 11.73 8.44 13.88
CA LEU A 99 10.33 8.86 13.78
C LEU A 99 10.29 10.34 13.38
N VAL A 100 9.87 10.61 12.14
CA VAL A 100 9.76 11.97 11.60
C VAL A 100 8.33 12.47 11.75
N VAL A 101 8.14 13.56 12.47
CA VAL A 101 6.84 14.17 12.77
C VAL A 101 6.84 15.64 12.33
N ASP A 102 5.78 16.07 11.66
CA ASP A 102 5.57 17.47 11.28
C ASP A 102 5.27 18.32 12.52
N ALA A 103 6.02 19.40 12.72
CA ALA A 103 5.89 20.30 13.86
C ALA A 103 4.53 21.03 13.96
N PHE A 104 3.73 21.03 12.89
CA PHE A 104 2.38 21.62 12.87
C PHE A 104 1.29 20.55 13.04
N GLU A 105 1.40 19.42 12.32
CA GLU A 105 0.36 18.38 12.28
C GLU A 105 0.40 17.47 13.51
N GLY A 106 1.60 17.20 14.06
CA GLY A 106 1.77 16.31 15.20
C GLY A 106 1.68 14.83 14.82
N THR A 107 1.30 13.98 15.78
CA THR A 107 1.22 12.52 15.59
C THR A 107 -0.02 12.11 14.80
N MET A 108 0.17 11.27 13.78
CA MET A 108 -0.89 10.84 12.88
C MET A 108 -1.18 9.33 12.97
N PRO A 109 -2.43 8.86 12.74
CA PRO A 109 -2.84 7.47 12.92
C PRO A 109 -2.01 6.44 12.17
N GLN A 110 -1.61 6.72 10.93
CA GLN A 110 -0.83 5.78 10.12
C GLN A 110 0.55 5.48 10.71
N THR A 111 1.14 6.44 11.42
CA THR A 111 2.45 6.28 12.06
C THR A 111 2.40 5.29 13.22
N ARG A 112 1.25 5.15 13.88
CA ARG A 112 1.05 4.30 15.06
C ARG A 112 1.34 2.83 14.78
N PHE A 113 0.84 2.30 13.66
CA PHE A 113 1.06 0.89 13.31
C PHE A 113 2.55 0.59 13.16
N VAL A 114 3.27 1.40 12.39
CA VAL A 114 4.71 1.19 12.12
C VAL A 114 5.52 1.39 13.39
N LEU A 115 5.19 2.41 14.17
CA LEU A 115 5.85 2.69 15.46
C LEU A 115 5.59 1.56 16.46
N LYS A 116 4.37 1.05 16.59
CA LYS A 116 4.05 -0.10 17.45
C LYS A 116 4.93 -1.31 17.09
N LYS A 117 5.09 -1.60 15.80
CA LYS A 117 5.94 -2.70 15.35
C LYS A 117 7.43 -2.48 15.67
N ALA A 118 7.90 -1.24 15.62
CA ALA A 118 9.26 -0.88 16.02
C ALA A 118 9.47 -1.06 17.54
N LEU A 119 8.53 -0.58 18.35
CA LEU A 119 8.58 -0.71 19.81
C LEU A 119 8.50 -2.16 20.28
N GLU A 120 7.63 -2.98 19.67
CA GLU A 120 7.54 -4.44 19.91
C GLU A 120 8.85 -5.20 19.61
N GLN A 121 9.71 -4.66 18.72
CA GLN A 121 11.02 -5.20 18.42
C GLN A 121 12.14 -4.60 19.29
N HIS A 122 11.82 -3.79 20.30
CA HIS A 122 12.76 -3.09 21.19
C HIS A 122 13.79 -2.25 20.42
N LEU A 123 13.40 -1.64 19.30
CA LEU A 123 14.28 -0.76 18.54
C LEU A 123 14.46 0.57 19.27
N THR A 124 15.66 1.11 19.20
CA THR A 124 16.00 2.40 19.81
C THR A 124 15.43 3.55 18.97
N PRO A 125 14.52 4.39 19.50
CA PRO A 125 13.92 5.48 18.76
C PRO A 125 14.74 6.78 18.84
N ILE A 126 14.70 7.54 17.74
CA ILE A 126 15.07 8.96 17.69
C ILE A 126 13.89 9.70 17.10
N VAL A 127 13.47 10.78 17.73
CA VAL A 127 12.36 11.62 17.24
C VAL A 127 12.92 12.81 16.49
N VAL A 128 12.42 13.03 15.27
CA VAL A 128 12.80 14.15 14.42
C VAL A 128 11.57 15.02 14.20
N ILE A 129 11.52 16.17 14.83
CA ILE A 129 10.46 17.18 14.63
C ILE A 129 10.84 18.01 13.41
N ASN A 130 10.15 17.77 12.31
CA ASN A 130 10.44 18.40 11.01
C ASN A 130 9.50 19.57 10.71
N LYS A 131 9.90 20.43 9.77
CA LYS A 131 9.17 21.63 9.34
C LYS A 131 8.95 22.65 10.46
N VAL A 132 9.93 22.79 11.34
CA VAL A 132 9.86 23.77 12.45
C VAL A 132 9.75 25.21 11.95
N ASP A 133 10.13 25.50 10.71
CA ASP A 133 10.02 26.79 10.02
C ASP A 133 8.59 27.09 9.53
N ARG A 134 7.68 26.12 9.57
CA ARG A 134 6.28 26.29 9.14
C ARG A 134 5.55 27.28 10.06
N LYS A 135 4.81 28.20 9.48
CA LYS A 135 3.98 29.13 10.25
C LYS A 135 2.93 28.37 11.06
N GLY A 136 2.94 28.58 12.37
CA GLY A 136 2.06 27.88 13.30
C GLY A 136 2.61 26.54 13.79
N ALA A 137 3.89 26.24 13.52
CA ALA A 137 4.56 25.10 14.13
C ALA A 137 4.54 25.19 15.67
N ARG A 138 4.36 24.05 16.34
CA ARG A 138 4.28 23.88 17.80
C ARG A 138 5.19 22.73 18.26
N PRO A 139 6.49 22.83 18.02
CA PRO A 139 7.42 21.70 18.16
C PRO A 139 7.45 21.09 19.56
N GLU A 140 7.34 21.88 20.63
CA GLU A 140 7.34 21.39 22.01
C GLU A 140 6.07 20.58 22.33
N GLU A 141 4.89 21.08 21.96
CA GLU A 141 3.63 20.35 22.13
C GLU A 141 3.63 19.01 21.35
N VAL A 142 4.22 19.01 20.16
CA VAL A 142 4.33 17.79 19.34
C VAL A 142 5.25 16.76 19.99
N VAL A 143 6.30 17.16 20.73
CA VAL A 143 7.12 16.24 21.52
C VAL A 143 6.30 15.58 22.62
N ASP A 144 5.45 16.34 23.31
CA ASP A 144 4.54 15.80 24.33
C ASP A 144 3.53 14.83 23.72
N GLU A 145 2.94 15.15 22.56
CA GLU A 145 2.07 14.21 21.81
C GLU A 145 2.78 12.92 21.41
N VAL A 146 4.05 13.00 21.02
CA VAL A 146 4.88 11.82 20.71
C VAL A 146 5.12 10.99 21.98
N LEU A 147 5.42 11.61 23.11
CA LEU A 147 5.62 10.90 24.37
C LEU A 147 4.34 10.17 24.79
N ASP A 148 3.19 10.82 24.73
CA ASP A 148 1.90 10.20 25.01
C ASP A 148 1.63 9.02 24.10
N LEU A 149 1.94 9.15 22.79
CA LEU A 149 1.84 8.08 21.83
C LEU A 149 2.72 6.86 22.19
N PHE A 150 3.96 7.09 22.62
CA PHE A 150 4.86 6.02 23.04
C PHE A 150 4.33 5.28 24.27
N ILE A 151 3.83 6.01 25.27
CA ILE A 151 3.22 5.45 26.47
C ILE A 151 2.00 4.59 26.10
N GLU A 152 1.13 5.12 25.24
CA GLU A 152 -0.07 4.41 24.78
C GLU A 152 0.28 3.10 24.03
N LEU A 153 1.35 3.12 23.23
CA LEU A 153 1.83 1.95 22.49
C LEU A 153 2.64 0.96 23.34
N GLY A 154 2.84 1.25 24.63
CA GLY A 154 3.52 0.38 25.57
C GLY A 154 5.04 0.37 25.45
N ALA A 155 5.64 1.52 25.11
CA ALA A 155 7.09 1.69 25.11
C ALA A 155 7.70 1.40 26.50
N ASP A 156 8.88 0.81 26.52
CA ASP A 156 9.65 0.60 27.73
C ASP A 156 10.39 1.89 28.19
N GLU A 157 10.99 1.86 29.40
CA GLU A 157 11.66 3.03 29.98
C GLU A 157 12.79 3.55 29.10
N ASP A 158 13.55 2.66 28.45
CA ASP A 158 14.66 3.03 27.56
C ASP A 158 14.14 3.69 26.28
N GLN A 159 12.99 3.26 25.79
CA GLN A 159 12.34 3.83 24.61
C GLN A 159 11.67 5.17 24.88
N LEU A 160 11.23 5.45 26.12
CA LEU A 160 10.66 6.72 26.53
C LEU A 160 11.72 7.84 26.70
N ASP A 161 13.00 7.48 26.90
CA ASP A 161 14.12 8.43 26.97
C ASP A 161 14.70 8.72 25.56
N PHE A 162 13.84 8.98 24.59
CA PHE A 162 14.27 9.23 23.23
C PHE A 162 14.86 10.63 23.03
N PRO A 163 15.97 10.77 22.28
CA PRO A 163 16.49 12.09 21.91
C PRO A 163 15.61 12.72 20.82
N VAL A 164 15.53 14.07 20.86
CA VAL A 164 14.79 14.88 19.89
C VAL A 164 15.75 15.73 19.06
N VAL A 165 15.53 15.78 17.75
CA VAL A 165 16.23 16.67 16.82
C VAL A 165 15.20 17.47 16.04
N TYR A 166 15.36 18.78 16.01
CA TYR A 166 14.47 19.70 15.30
C TYR A 166 15.06 20.04 13.94
N THR A 167 14.24 19.92 12.87
CA THR A 167 14.72 20.06 11.49
C THR A 167 13.78 20.88 10.63
N SER A 168 14.36 21.55 9.62
CA SER A 168 13.65 21.95 8.41
C SER A 168 14.34 21.27 7.22
N ALA A 169 13.85 20.09 6.86
CA ALA A 169 14.45 19.29 5.79
C ALA A 169 14.47 20.04 4.45
N MET A 170 13.46 20.86 4.16
CA MET A 170 13.40 21.67 2.94
C MET A 170 14.52 22.73 2.89
N ASN A 171 14.88 23.30 4.02
CA ASN A 171 15.95 24.28 4.15
C ASN A 171 17.34 23.65 4.43
N GLY A 172 17.39 22.34 4.65
CA GLY A 172 18.61 21.62 4.98
C GLY A 172 19.19 22.01 6.33
N THR A 173 18.34 22.32 7.31
CA THR A 173 18.77 22.82 8.64
C THR A 173 18.38 21.87 9.76
N SER A 174 19.17 21.86 10.84
CA SER A 174 18.84 21.10 12.06
C SER A 174 19.41 21.77 13.33
N SER A 175 18.79 21.45 14.48
CA SER A 175 19.19 21.94 15.81
C SER A 175 18.77 20.93 16.89
N TYR A 176 19.38 21.04 18.08
CA TYR A 176 18.90 20.38 19.31
C TYR A 176 17.86 21.19 20.06
N ASP A 177 17.57 22.41 19.63
CA ASP A 177 16.66 23.34 20.26
C ASP A 177 15.44 23.57 19.38
N SER A 178 14.26 23.71 19.98
CA SER A 178 12.97 23.96 19.31
C SER A 178 12.87 25.34 18.64
N ASP A 179 13.70 26.30 19.07
CA ASP A 179 13.71 27.67 18.51
C ASP A 179 14.25 27.68 17.08
N VAL A 180 13.45 28.14 16.14
CA VAL A 180 13.81 28.26 14.71
C VAL A 180 15.09 29.09 14.51
N SER A 181 15.36 30.06 15.39
CA SER A 181 16.57 30.91 15.30
C SER A 181 17.88 30.15 15.56
N THR A 182 17.80 28.97 16.17
CA THR A 182 18.95 28.11 16.46
C THR A 182 19.29 27.16 15.30
N GLN A 183 18.45 27.11 14.27
CA GLN A 183 18.62 26.22 13.11
C GLN A 183 19.88 26.63 12.32
N GLU A 184 20.79 25.68 12.16
CA GLU A 184 22.00 25.83 11.35
C GLU A 184 21.82 25.06 10.03
N HIS A 185 22.44 25.54 8.93
CA HIS A 185 22.40 24.86 7.64
C HIS A 185 23.32 23.63 7.62
N THR A 186 22.97 22.64 8.44
CA THR A 186 23.68 21.38 8.60
C THR A 186 22.75 20.29 9.15
N MET A 187 22.96 19.05 8.72
CA MET A 187 22.34 17.84 9.32
C MET A 187 23.24 17.19 10.38
N LYS A 188 24.32 17.85 10.78
CA LYS A 188 25.25 17.33 11.80
C LYS A 188 24.58 16.92 13.11
N PRO A 189 23.66 17.73 13.72
CA PRO A 189 22.94 17.31 14.93
C PRO A 189 22.23 15.97 14.77
N LEU A 190 21.62 15.72 13.61
CA LEU A 190 20.93 14.46 13.33
C LEU A 190 21.92 13.30 13.18
N PHE A 191 23.01 13.47 12.41
CA PHE A 191 24.03 12.43 12.26
C PHE A 191 24.70 12.07 13.59
N ASP A 192 25.10 13.07 14.36
CA ASP A 192 25.74 12.87 15.67
C ASP A 192 24.79 12.14 16.63
N THR A 193 23.49 12.46 16.61
CA THR A 193 22.48 11.77 17.42
C THR A 193 22.33 10.30 17.00
N ILE A 194 22.28 10.01 15.69
CA ILE A 194 22.20 8.64 15.18
C ILE A 194 23.40 7.83 15.65
N ILE A 195 24.63 8.35 15.48
CA ILE A 195 25.86 7.64 15.86
C ILE A 195 25.93 7.39 17.36
N LYS A 196 25.52 8.37 18.17
CA LYS A 196 25.58 8.30 19.63
C LYS A 196 24.50 7.38 20.24
N THR A 197 23.29 7.40 19.67
CA THR A 197 22.11 6.77 20.29
C THR A 197 21.84 5.37 19.75
N ILE A 198 21.93 5.17 18.43
CA ILE A 198 21.61 3.87 17.84
C ILE A 198 22.73 2.87 18.17
N PRO A 199 22.41 1.70 18.74
CA PRO A 199 23.43 0.70 19.06
C PRO A 199 24.14 0.19 17.81
N ALA A 200 25.45 0.01 17.92
CA ALA A 200 26.26 -0.63 16.89
C ALA A 200 25.95 -2.13 16.81
N PRO A 201 25.87 -2.73 15.61
CA PRO A 201 25.68 -4.17 15.48
C PRO A 201 26.75 -4.98 16.24
N VAL A 202 26.35 -6.11 16.80
CA VAL A 202 27.31 -7.03 17.44
C VAL A 202 28.21 -7.66 16.38
N ASP A 203 29.53 -7.66 16.61
CA ASP A 203 30.51 -8.28 15.73
C ASP A 203 30.66 -9.78 16.04
N ASN A 204 29.84 -10.58 15.38
CA ASN A 204 29.89 -12.03 15.40
C ASN A 204 30.51 -12.60 14.10
N SER A 205 31.45 -11.88 13.50
CA SER A 205 32.08 -12.24 12.20
C SER A 205 32.91 -13.53 12.23
N ASP A 206 33.32 -13.97 13.39
CA ASP A 206 34.09 -15.21 13.59
C ASP A 206 33.20 -16.46 13.75
N GLU A 207 31.88 -16.30 13.81
CA GLU A 207 30.90 -17.40 13.90
C GLU A 207 30.48 -17.93 12.52
N PRO A 208 29.86 -19.13 12.46
CA PRO A 208 29.28 -19.64 11.21
C PRO A 208 28.25 -18.68 10.61
N LEU A 209 28.24 -18.55 9.27
CA LEU A 209 27.39 -17.62 8.54
C LEU A 209 25.90 -17.79 8.86
N GLN A 210 25.23 -16.67 9.11
CA GLN A 210 23.78 -16.52 9.08
C GLN A 210 23.41 -15.19 8.42
N PHE A 211 22.82 -15.28 7.24
CA PHE A 211 22.23 -14.14 6.52
C PHE A 211 20.74 -14.39 6.35
N LYS A 212 19.90 -13.47 6.80
CA LYS A 212 18.44 -13.57 6.69
C LYS A 212 17.91 -12.72 5.56
N VAL A 213 17.13 -13.34 4.69
CA VAL A 213 16.46 -12.66 3.58
C VAL A 213 15.19 -11.97 4.10
N ALA A 214 15.11 -10.67 3.92
CA ALA A 214 13.96 -9.85 4.35
C ALA A 214 13.19 -9.26 3.18
N ILE A 215 13.86 -8.94 2.08
CA ILE A 215 13.28 -8.33 0.88
C ILE A 215 13.76 -9.13 -0.33
N LEU A 216 12.91 -9.26 -1.35
CA LEU A 216 13.27 -9.81 -2.65
C LEU A 216 13.33 -8.71 -3.69
N ASP A 217 14.24 -8.91 -4.64
CA ASP A 217 14.32 -8.16 -5.87
C ASP A 217 14.59 -9.11 -7.04
N TYR A 218 14.40 -8.63 -8.25
CA TYR A 218 14.60 -9.42 -9.45
C TYR A 218 15.33 -8.61 -10.52
N ASN A 219 16.28 -9.26 -11.17
CA ASN A 219 17.00 -8.70 -12.30
C ASN A 219 17.12 -9.76 -13.39
N ASP A 220 16.80 -9.41 -14.65
CA ASP A 220 16.78 -10.34 -15.78
C ASP A 220 18.13 -11.03 -16.05
N PHE A 221 19.25 -10.45 -15.58
CA PHE A 221 20.61 -11.01 -15.80
C PHE A 221 21.09 -11.93 -14.67
N VAL A 222 20.70 -11.65 -13.44
CA VAL A 222 21.18 -12.39 -12.25
C VAL A 222 20.07 -13.17 -11.55
N GLY A 223 18.85 -13.05 -12.04
CA GLY A 223 17.67 -13.71 -11.47
C GLY A 223 17.22 -13.05 -10.16
N ARG A 224 16.68 -13.88 -9.27
CA ARG A 224 16.23 -13.46 -7.94
C ARG A 224 17.39 -13.02 -7.06
N ILE A 225 17.18 -11.94 -6.32
CA ILE A 225 18.15 -11.33 -5.41
C ILE A 225 17.50 -11.27 -4.03
N GLY A 226 18.14 -11.87 -3.04
CA GLY A 226 17.75 -11.76 -1.63
C GLY A 226 18.47 -10.61 -0.97
N ILE A 227 17.72 -9.66 -0.40
CA ILE A 227 18.26 -8.51 0.36
C ILE A 227 18.00 -8.79 1.84
N GLY A 228 18.98 -8.53 2.68
CA GLY A 228 18.86 -8.77 4.10
C GLY A 228 20.07 -8.37 4.91
N ARG A 229 20.13 -8.86 6.15
CA ARG A 229 21.20 -8.59 7.11
C ARG A 229 22.04 -9.84 7.36
N VAL A 230 23.35 -9.66 7.42
CA VAL A 230 24.28 -10.66 7.97
C VAL A 230 24.23 -10.56 9.49
N PHE A 231 23.70 -11.58 10.17
CA PHE A 231 23.58 -11.59 11.63
C PHE A 231 24.86 -12.11 12.29
N ARG A 232 25.54 -13.05 11.65
CA ARG A 232 26.84 -13.56 12.08
C ARG A 232 27.62 -14.13 10.90
N GLY A 233 28.92 -14.30 11.10
CA GLY A 233 29.82 -14.84 10.08
C GLY A 233 30.19 -13.86 9.00
N LYS A 234 30.77 -14.41 7.94
CA LYS A 234 31.19 -13.70 6.72
C LYS A 234 30.69 -14.43 5.50
N ILE A 235 30.44 -13.68 4.42
CA ILE A 235 30.03 -14.22 3.12
C ILE A 235 30.86 -13.57 2.02
N LYS A 236 31.38 -14.39 1.09
CA LYS A 236 32.19 -13.94 -0.05
C LYS A 236 31.59 -14.42 -1.37
N VAL A 237 31.90 -13.70 -2.44
CA VAL A 237 31.62 -14.15 -3.80
C VAL A 237 32.37 -15.46 -4.05
N GLY A 238 31.64 -16.47 -4.52
CA GLY A 238 32.18 -17.80 -4.79
C GLY A 238 32.03 -18.81 -3.65
N ASP A 239 31.61 -18.38 -2.45
CA ASP A 239 31.38 -19.28 -1.32
C ASP A 239 30.26 -20.30 -1.62
N ASN A 240 30.44 -21.52 -1.10
CA ASN A 240 29.36 -22.50 -1.05
C ASN A 240 28.61 -22.31 0.25
N VAL A 241 27.31 -22.09 0.17
CA VAL A 241 26.44 -21.80 1.31
C VAL A 241 25.17 -22.66 1.23
N THR A 242 24.47 -22.78 2.33
CA THR A 242 23.21 -23.56 2.41
C THR A 242 22.04 -22.63 2.59
N LEU A 243 21.06 -22.70 1.70
CA LEU A 243 19.75 -22.08 1.86
C LEU A 243 18.89 -22.96 2.76
N MET A 244 18.51 -22.43 3.90
CA MET A 244 17.56 -23.03 4.83
C MET A 244 16.17 -22.52 4.52
N LYS A 245 15.33 -23.37 3.94
CA LYS A 245 13.97 -22.99 3.54
C LYS A 245 12.99 -23.01 4.71
N LEU A 246 11.85 -22.33 4.55
CA LEU A 246 10.81 -22.23 5.59
C LEU A 246 10.15 -23.59 5.92
N ASP A 247 10.14 -24.52 4.98
CA ASP A 247 9.66 -25.90 5.16
C ASP A 247 10.69 -26.83 5.84
N GLY A 248 11.85 -26.31 6.21
CA GLY A 248 12.97 -27.04 6.80
C GLY A 248 13.87 -27.76 5.80
N SER A 249 13.57 -27.71 4.52
CA SER A 249 14.45 -28.27 3.48
C SER A 249 15.72 -27.42 3.33
N LYS A 250 16.78 -28.06 2.82
CA LYS A 250 18.10 -27.44 2.64
C LYS A 250 18.55 -27.57 1.20
N LYS A 251 19.11 -26.49 0.65
CA LYS A 251 19.64 -26.46 -0.70
C LYS A 251 21.00 -25.76 -0.73
N ASN A 252 22.02 -26.45 -1.21
CA ASN A 252 23.34 -25.86 -1.36
C ASN A 252 23.42 -25.08 -2.67
N PHE A 253 24.09 -23.94 -2.63
CA PHE A 253 24.34 -23.14 -3.82
C PHE A 253 25.67 -22.38 -3.66
N ARG A 254 26.10 -21.78 -4.77
CA ARG A 254 27.28 -20.93 -4.80
C ARG A 254 26.88 -19.46 -4.97
N VAL A 255 27.41 -18.60 -4.10
CA VAL A 255 27.21 -17.16 -4.20
C VAL A 255 27.81 -16.64 -5.51
N THR A 256 26.98 -16.11 -6.39
CA THR A 256 27.46 -15.60 -7.70
C THR A 256 27.86 -14.14 -7.62
N LYS A 257 27.06 -13.31 -6.94
CA LYS A 257 27.35 -11.90 -6.72
C LYS A 257 26.86 -11.44 -5.36
N LEU A 258 27.58 -10.49 -4.78
CA LEU A 258 27.22 -9.75 -3.59
C LEU A 258 27.13 -8.26 -3.95
N PHE A 259 26.16 -7.57 -3.36
CA PHE A 259 26.02 -6.12 -3.53
C PHE A 259 25.90 -5.47 -2.15
N GLY A 260 26.65 -4.39 -1.96
CA GLY A 260 26.46 -3.43 -0.88
C GLY A 260 25.68 -2.21 -1.35
N PHE A 261 25.27 -1.37 -0.41
CA PHE A 261 24.54 -0.15 -0.70
C PHE A 261 25.45 1.06 -0.52
N PHE A 262 25.35 2.02 -1.45
CA PHE A 262 26.09 3.26 -1.42
C PHE A 262 25.24 4.39 -2.04
N GLY A 263 24.82 5.35 -1.24
CA GLY A 263 23.78 6.27 -1.62
C GLY A 263 22.53 5.51 -2.05
N LEU A 264 22.00 5.83 -3.20
CA LEU A 264 20.83 5.15 -3.81
C LEU A 264 21.20 3.96 -4.72
N LYS A 265 22.50 3.65 -4.84
CA LYS A 265 23.00 2.63 -5.78
C LYS A 265 23.44 1.36 -5.05
N ARG A 266 23.32 0.23 -5.74
CA ARG A 266 23.94 -1.03 -5.37
C ARG A 266 25.28 -1.15 -6.08
N LEU A 267 26.33 -1.47 -5.33
CA LEU A 267 27.67 -1.70 -5.85
C LEU A 267 28.06 -3.16 -5.60
N GLU A 268 28.70 -3.80 -6.57
CA GLU A 268 29.26 -5.13 -6.37
C GLU A 268 30.39 -5.07 -5.32
N ILE A 269 30.32 -5.99 -4.36
CA ILE A 269 31.31 -6.17 -3.30
C ILE A 269 31.82 -7.61 -3.33
N ASN A 270 33.01 -7.83 -2.78
CA ASN A 270 33.60 -9.17 -2.75
C ASN A 270 33.29 -9.95 -1.47
N GLU A 271 33.06 -9.25 -0.36
CA GLU A 271 32.88 -9.80 0.98
C GLU A 271 31.94 -8.91 1.79
N ALA A 272 31.20 -9.54 2.70
CA ALA A 272 30.41 -8.88 3.75
C ALA A 272 30.47 -9.67 5.04
N GLU A 273 30.26 -9.01 6.17
CA GLU A 273 30.35 -9.62 7.50
C GLU A 273 29.22 -9.19 8.44
N ALA A 274 29.19 -9.75 9.64
CA ALA A 274 28.13 -9.49 10.62
C ALA A 274 27.85 -7.99 10.79
N GLY A 275 26.56 -7.61 10.75
CA GLY A 275 26.07 -6.24 10.81
C GLY A 275 25.79 -5.62 9.44
N ASP A 276 26.37 -6.12 8.35
CA ASP A 276 26.18 -5.57 7.01
C ASP A 276 24.77 -5.84 6.46
N LEU A 277 24.20 -4.86 5.76
CA LEU A 277 23.03 -5.00 4.90
C LEU A 277 23.51 -5.22 3.47
N ILE A 278 23.12 -6.35 2.88
CA ILE A 278 23.61 -6.75 1.55
C ILE A 278 22.49 -7.34 0.69
N ALA A 279 22.80 -7.45 -0.60
CA ALA A 279 22.00 -8.21 -1.54
C ALA A 279 22.82 -9.38 -2.10
N VAL A 280 22.23 -10.57 -2.14
CA VAL A 280 22.88 -11.83 -2.55
C VAL A 280 22.15 -12.41 -3.76
N SER A 281 22.90 -12.82 -4.78
CA SER A 281 22.38 -13.54 -5.95
C SER A 281 23.04 -14.90 -6.13
N GLY A 282 22.40 -15.77 -6.91
CA GLY A 282 22.87 -17.14 -7.20
C GLY A 282 21.86 -18.23 -6.92
N MET A 283 20.64 -17.83 -6.48
CA MET A 283 19.54 -18.75 -6.19
C MET A 283 18.27 -18.30 -6.89
N GLU A 284 17.73 -19.15 -7.75
CA GLU A 284 16.49 -18.86 -8.47
C GLU A 284 15.25 -18.92 -7.57
N ASP A 285 15.31 -19.71 -6.49
CA ASP A 285 14.17 -20.04 -5.63
C ASP A 285 14.30 -19.53 -4.19
N ILE A 286 15.16 -18.51 -3.95
CA ILE A 286 15.25 -17.83 -2.67
C ILE A 286 13.95 -17.09 -2.34
N ASN A 287 13.51 -17.18 -1.07
CA ASN A 287 12.31 -16.51 -0.59
C ASN A 287 12.57 -15.69 0.68
N VAL A 288 11.66 -14.78 0.95
CA VAL A 288 11.70 -13.99 2.18
C VAL A 288 11.54 -14.88 3.41
N GLY A 289 12.28 -14.55 4.46
CA GLY A 289 12.26 -15.30 5.72
C GLY A 289 13.20 -16.50 5.75
N GLU A 290 13.74 -16.91 4.59
CA GLU A 290 14.74 -17.96 4.50
C GLU A 290 16.11 -17.48 5.01
N THR A 291 16.94 -18.42 5.45
CA THR A 291 18.29 -18.12 5.95
C THR A 291 19.32 -18.73 5.01
N VAL A 292 20.26 -17.90 4.57
CA VAL A 292 21.50 -18.36 3.95
C VAL A 292 22.52 -18.59 5.07
N ALA A 293 22.96 -19.84 5.21
CA ALA A 293 23.77 -20.29 6.32
C ALA A 293 25.10 -20.91 5.83
N ASP A 294 26.02 -21.07 6.76
CA ASP A 294 27.24 -21.83 6.55
C ASP A 294 26.94 -23.25 5.99
N ALA A 295 27.78 -23.75 5.08
CA ALA A 295 27.54 -25.02 4.43
C ALA A 295 27.82 -26.24 5.34
N GLU A 296 28.77 -26.11 6.27
CA GLU A 296 29.17 -27.18 7.19
C GLU A 296 28.30 -27.20 8.47
N HIS A 297 27.91 -25.99 8.94
CA HIS A 297 27.13 -25.79 10.17
C HIS A 297 25.86 -24.97 9.87
N PRO A 298 24.92 -25.48 9.04
CA PRO A 298 23.76 -24.72 8.64
C PRO A 298 22.75 -24.60 9.78
N GLU A 299 22.49 -23.37 10.21
CA GLU A 299 21.53 -23.03 11.25
C GLU A 299 20.56 -21.95 10.76
N ALA A 300 19.25 -22.21 10.84
CA ALA A 300 18.23 -21.26 10.43
C ALA A 300 17.92 -20.25 11.53
N ILE A 301 17.75 -18.99 11.13
CA ILE A 301 17.17 -17.97 12.00
C ILE A 301 15.65 -18.20 12.06
N THR A 302 15.04 -18.07 13.24
CA THR A 302 13.59 -18.25 13.41
C THR A 302 12.80 -17.51 12.33
N PRO A 303 11.92 -18.22 11.59
CA PRO A 303 11.13 -17.60 10.53
C PRO A 303 10.22 -16.49 11.06
N LEU A 304 10.02 -15.47 10.24
CA LEU A 304 8.97 -14.49 10.45
C LEU A 304 7.61 -15.12 10.15
N ARG A 305 6.63 -14.94 11.02
CA ARG A 305 5.25 -15.16 10.64
C ARG A 305 4.83 -14.00 9.74
N ILE A 306 4.58 -14.30 8.49
CA ILE A 306 3.98 -13.34 7.55
C ILE A 306 2.48 -13.53 7.66
N ASP A 307 1.74 -12.47 7.97
CA ASP A 307 0.29 -12.54 8.01
C ASP A 307 -0.23 -12.89 6.62
N PRO A 308 -1.14 -13.85 6.52
CA PRO A 308 -1.69 -14.26 5.26
C PRO A 308 -2.58 -13.18 4.64
N PRO A 309 -2.79 -13.20 3.31
CA PRO A 309 -3.70 -12.27 2.67
C PRO A 309 -5.12 -12.38 3.23
N THR A 310 -5.82 -11.24 3.30
CA THR A 310 -7.19 -11.12 3.83
C THR A 310 -8.22 -10.83 2.75
N LEU A 311 -7.79 -10.27 1.60
CA LEU A 311 -8.62 -9.94 0.45
C LEU A 311 -8.20 -10.71 -0.79
N GLN A 312 -9.17 -10.96 -1.68
CA GLN A 312 -8.92 -11.57 -2.97
C GLN A 312 -9.81 -10.93 -4.05
N MET A 313 -9.32 -10.96 -5.28
CA MET A 313 -10.03 -10.53 -6.48
C MET A 313 -9.79 -11.52 -7.62
N THR A 314 -10.72 -11.62 -8.56
CA THR A 314 -10.47 -12.31 -9.83
C THR A 314 -9.84 -11.33 -10.80
N PHE A 315 -8.66 -11.64 -11.31
CA PHE A 315 -8.03 -10.97 -12.44
C PHE A 315 -8.22 -11.86 -13.67
N ARG A 316 -8.65 -11.28 -14.76
CA ARG A 316 -8.85 -12.03 -16.02
C ARG A 316 -8.47 -11.18 -17.22
N THR A 317 -8.22 -11.84 -18.33
CA THR A 317 -8.06 -11.16 -19.61
C THR A 317 -9.30 -10.36 -19.96
N ASN A 318 -9.10 -9.20 -20.59
CA ASN A 318 -10.23 -8.42 -21.09
C ASN A 318 -10.92 -9.17 -22.26
N ASP A 319 -12.19 -9.49 -22.08
CA ASP A 319 -13.05 -10.15 -23.06
C ASP A 319 -14.23 -9.26 -23.49
N SER A 320 -14.12 -7.95 -23.23
CA SER A 320 -15.12 -6.97 -23.65
C SER A 320 -15.12 -6.79 -25.18
N PRO A 321 -16.20 -6.22 -25.77
CA PRO A 321 -16.22 -5.86 -27.18
C PRO A 321 -15.13 -4.86 -27.61
N PHE A 322 -14.48 -4.20 -26.66
CA PHE A 322 -13.37 -3.25 -26.89
C PHE A 322 -12.00 -3.82 -26.61
N ALA A 323 -11.90 -5.10 -26.25
CA ALA A 323 -10.64 -5.76 -25.96
C ALA A 323 -9.63 -5.62 -27.13
N GLY A 324 -8.39 -5.34 -26.82
CA GLY A 324 -7.28 -5.22 -27.78
C GLY A 324 -7.23 -3.90 -28.53
N ARG A 325 -8.02 -2.88 -28.13
CA ARG A 325 -8.01 -1.57 -28.79
C ARG A 325 -6.96 -0.61 -28.22
N GLU A 326 -6.67 -0.72 -26.94
CA GLU A 326 -5.91 0.29 -26.18
C GLU A 326 -4.61 -0.29 -25.57
N GLY A 327 -4.60 -1.57 -25.20
CA GLY A 327 -3.46 -2.21 -24.56
C GLY A 327 -2.48 -2.87 -25.53
N LYS A 328 -1.23 -2.99 -25.10
CA LYS A 328 -0.17 -3.74 -25.79
C LYS A 328 -0.19 -5.23 -25.42
N PHE A 329 -0.56 -5.53 -24.18
CA PHE A 329 -0.56 -6.87 -23.59
C PHE A 329 -2.00 -7.28 -23.28
N VAL A 330 -2.54 -8.18 -24.12
CA VAL A 330 -3.96 -8.54 -24.13
C VAL A 330 -4.21 -10.03 -23.99
N THR A 331 -3.17 -10.86 -24.00
CA THR A 331 -3.30 -12.32 -23.97
C THR A 331 -3.22 -12.88 -22.56
N ALA A 332 -3.87 -14.03 -22.34
CA ALA A 332 -3.84 -14.75 -21.06
C ALA A 332 -2.41 -15.07 -20.62
N ARG A 333 -1.58 -15.56 -21.54
CA ARG A 333 -0.18 -15.90 -21.22
C ARG A 333 0.63 -14.68 -20.76
N GLN A 334 0.46 -13.52 -21.41
CA GLN A 334 1.18 -12.29 -21.02
C GLN A 334 0.77 -11.85 -19.61
N LEU A 335 -0.53 -11.88 -19.28
CA LEU A 335 -1.03 -11.52 -17.97
C LEU A 335 -0.55 -12.53 -16.90
N GLU A 336 -0.61 -13.82 -17.19
CA GLU A 336 -0.13 -14.88 -16.32
C GLU A 336 1.36 -14.74 -16.00
N ASP A 337 2.20 -14.57 -17.02
CA ASP A 337 3.65 -14.40 -16.88
C ASP A 337 3.97 -13.16 -16.03
N ARG A 338 3.19 -12.08 -16.23
CA ARG A 338 3.36 -10.85 -15.45
C ARG A 338 2.95 -11.01 -13.99
N LEU A 339 1.80 -11.66 -13.72
CA LEU A 339 1.36 -11.95 -12.35
C LEU A 339 2.33 -12.89 -11.62
N LYS A 340 2.85 -13.91 -12.31
CA LYS A 340 3.90 -14.79 -11.77
C LYS A 340 5.20 -14.05 -11.48
N ARG A 341 5.56 -13.07 -12.29
CA ARG A 341 6.72 -12.20 -12.04
C ARG A 341 6.50 -11.36 -10.78
N GLU A 342 5.32 -10.80 -10.56
CA GLU A 342 5.01 -10.03 -9.36
C GLU A 342 5.22 -10.86 -8.08
N MET A 343 4.78 -12.11 -8.06
CA MET A 343 5.02 -13.02 -6.92
C MET A 343 6.49 -13.31 -6.63
N GLN A 344 7.40 -12.97 -7.55
CA GLN A 344 8.84 -13.16 -7.30
C GLN A 344 9.42 -12.08 -6.38
N THR A 345 8.80 -10.92 -6.34
CA THR A 345 9.21 -9.77 -5.53
C THR A 345 8.24 -9.50 -4.38
N ASP A 346 6.95 -9.69 -4.60
CA ASP A 346 5.91 -9.48 -3.59
C ASP A 346 5.44 -10.81 -2.96
N VAL A 347 5.93 -11.08 -1.77
CA VAL A 347 5.57 -12.29 -1.00
C VAL A 347 4.21 -12.22 -0.32
N SER A 348 3.60 -11.05 -0.28
CA SER A 348 2.25 -10.84 0.29
C SER A 348 1.17 -11.12 -0.75
N LEU A 349 1.56 -11.25 -2.01
CA LEU A 349 0.67 -11.55 -3.13
C LEU A 349 0.62 -13.07 -3.37
N LYS A 350 -0.58 -13.60 -3.54
CA LYS A 350 -0.80 -14.98 -3.97
C LYS A 350 -1.64 -14.99 -5.24
N VAL A 351 -1.20 -15.72 -6.25
CA VAL A 351 -1.93 -15.91 -7.51
C VAL A 351 -2.22 -17.40 -7.69
N GLU A 352 -3.47 -17.75 -7.87
CA GLU A 352 -3.97 -19.11 -8.02
C GLU A 352 -4.79 -19.23 -9.30
N ASP A 353 -4.64 -20.35 -10.00
CA ASP A 353 -5.45 -20.65 -11.16
C ASP A 353 -6.93 -20.86 -10.76
N THR A 354 -7.83 -20.53 -11.66
CA THR A 354 -9.27 -20.77 -11.50
C THR A 354 -9.75 -21.80 -12.52
N ASP A 355 -10.98 -22.31 -12.34
CA ASP A 355 -11.61 -23.20 -13.33
C ASP A 355 -11.96 -22.47 -14.65
N ASP A 356 -11.92 -21.13 -14.66
CA ASP A 356 -12.18 -20.30 -15.85
C ASP A 356 -10.85 -19.98 -16.55
N PRO A 357 -10.62 -20.52 -17.77
CA PRO A 357 -9.38 -20.27 -18.50
C PRO A 357 -9.13 -18.78 -18.75
N GLY A 358 -7.93 -18.30 -18.42
CA GLY A 358 -7.54 -16.89 -18.54
C GLY A 358 -8.06 -15.99 -17.42
N ALA A 359 -8.41 -16.61 -16.28
CA ALA A 359 -8.74 -15.92 -15.03
C ALA A 359 -7.93 -16.51 -13.86
N TRP A 360 -7.51 -15.64 -12.93
CA TRP A 360 -6.73 -16.00 -11.75
C TRP A 360 -7.35 -15.37 -10.51
N THR A 361 -7.29 -16.08 -9.39
CA THR A 361 -7.55 -15.49 -8.08
C THR A 361 -6.28 -14.85 -7.57
N VAL A 362 -6.31 -13.54 -7.39
CA VAL A 362 -5.20 -12.75 -6.87
C VAL A 362 -5.58 -12.30 -5.45
N SER A 363 -4.80 -12.75 -4.48
CA SER A 363 -5.00 -12.46 -3.07
C SER A 363 -3.93 -11.51 -2.55
N GLY A 364 -4.32 -10.51 -1.78
CA GLY A 364 -3.46 -9.48 -1.20
C GLY A 364 -3.89 -9.10 0.21
N ARG A 365 -3.14 -8.21 0.86
CA ARG A 365 -3.40 -7.82 2.24
C ARG A 365 -4.53 -6.80 2.38
N GLY A 366 -4.73 -5.94 1.39
CA GLY A 366 -5.74 -4.89 1.43
C GLY A 366 -6.14 -4.38 0.04
N GLU A 367 -7.10 -3.45 0.02
CA GLU A 367 -7.61 -2.86 -1.22
C GLU A 367 -6.54 -2.03 -1.93
N LEU A 368 -5.78 -1.23 -1.17
CA LEU A 368 -4.71 -0.39 -1.72
C LEU A 368 -3.63 -1.25 -2.39
N HIS A 369 -3.23 -2.35 -1.77
CA HIS A 369 -2.25 -3.28 -2.33
C HIS A 369 -2.69 -3.80 -3.70
N LEU A 370 -3.94 -4.30 -3.82
CA LEU A 370 -4.48 -4.82 -5.08
C LEU A 370 -4.72 -3.72 -6.12
N SER A 371 -5.16 -2.52 -5.72
CA SER A 371 -5.36 -1.39 -6.63
C SER A 371 -4.05 -0.87 -7.22
N ILE A 372 -2.97 -0.88 -6.45
CA ILE A 372 -1.62 -0.52 -6.93
C ILE A 372 -1.14 -1.52 -7.98
N LEU A 373 -1.35 -2.82 -7.77
CA LEU A 373 -1.03 -3.83 -8.77
C LEU A 373 -1.81 -3.61 -10.08
N ILE A 374 -3.10 -3.33 -9.99
CA ILE A 374 -3.95 -3.04 -11.17
C ILE A 374 -3.45 -1.80 -11.90
N GLU A 375 -3.15 -0.72 -11.18
CA GLU A 375 -2.65 0.52 -11.78
C GLU A 375 -1.26 0.34 -12.39
N THR A 376 -0.40 -0.48 -11.79
CA THR A 376 0.92 -0.84 -12.35
C THR A 376 0.75 -1.57 -13.68
N LEU A 377 -0.10 -2.59 -13.73
CA LEU A 377 -0.41 -3.34 -14.96
C LEU A 377 -0.97 -2.42 -16.04
N ARG A 378 -1.89 -1.51 -15.67
CA ARG A 378 -2.46 -0.51 -16.56
C ARG A 378 -1.40 0.37 -17.21
N ARG A 379 -0.45 0.90 -16.43
CA ARG A 379 0.64 1.77 -16.92
C ARG A 379 1.66 1.01 -17.75
N GLU A 380 1.88 -0.25 -17.48
CA GLU A 380 2.72 -1.12 -18.31
C GLU A 380 2.09 -1.44 -19.67
N GLY A 381 0.80 -1.18 -19.85
CA GLY A 381 0.08 -1.36 -21.12
C GLY A 381 -0.75 -2.64 -21.20
N TYR A 382 -1.12 -3.23 -20.05
CA TYR A 382 -2.02 -4.38 -20.00
C TYR A 382 -3.49 -3.96 -20.09
N GLU A 383 -4.29 -4.80 -20.75
CA GLU A 383 -5.75 -4.78 -20.62
C GLU A 383 -6.20 -5.99 -19.81
N LEU A 384 -7.02 -5.73 -18.80
CA LEU A 384 -7.56 -6.78 -17.94
C LEU A 384 -8.96 -6.41 -17.45
N SER A 385 -9.69 -7.40 -16.96
CA SER A 385 -10.93 -7.20 -16.20
C SER A 385 -10.75 -7.74 -14.79
N VAL A 386 -11.26 -7.02 -13.79
CA VAL A 386 -11.17 -7.42 -12.39
C VAL A 386 -12.53 -7.47 -11.73
N SER A 387 -12.70 -8.40 -10.79
CA SER A 387 -13.92 -8.52 -9.98
C SER A 387 -13.89 -7.57 -8.79
N ARG A 388 -15.01 -7.46 -8.09
CA ARG A 388 -15.09 -6.84 -6.78
C ARG A 388 -14.12 -7.50 -5.81
N PRO A 389 -13.44 -6.74 -4.92
CA PRO A 389 -12.72 -7.30 -3.78
C PRO A 389 -13.63 -8.13 -2.87
N GLN A 390 -13.13 -9.26 -2.41
CA GLN A 390 -13.83 -10.17 -1.49
C GLN A 390 -12.90 -10.56 -0.36
N VAL A 391 -13.44 -10.70 0.86
CA VAL A 391 -12.67 -11.22 1.98
C VAL A 391 -12.43 -12.72 1.84
N ILE A 392 -11.28 -13.18 2.34
CA ILE A 392 -10.93 -14.60 2.36
C ILE A 392 -11.51 -15.23 3.62
N TYR A 393 -12.47 -16.12 3.45
CA TYR A 393 -13.05 -16.90 4.55
C TYR A 393 -12.14 -18.07 4.91
N ARG A 394 -12.11 -18.42 6.21
CA ARG A 394 -11.34 -19.57 6.72
C ARG A 394 -12.17 -20.38 7.68
N GLU A 395 -12.00 -21.69 7.65
CA GLU A 395 -12.54 -22.57 8.67
C GLU A 395 -11.53 -22.65 9.83
N ILE A 396 -11.92 -22.20 11.00
CA ILE A 396 -11.14 -22.23 12.22
C ILE A 396 -11.94 -23.02 13.26
N ASP A 397 -11.39 -24.11 13.76
CA ASP A 397 -12.03 -25.02 14.72
C ASP A 397 -13.44 -25.47 14.27
N GLY A 398 -13.63 -25.73 12.97
CA GLY A 398 -14.91 -26.14 12.38
C GLY A 398 -15.92 -25.00 12.20
N VAL A 399 -15.52 -23.75 12.43
CA VAL A 399 -16.37 -22.57 12.27
C VAL A 399 -15.86 -21.71 11.12
N MET A 400 -16.73 -21.44 10.14
CA MET A 400 -16.42 -20.50 9.07
C MET A 400 -16.24 -19.11 9.65
N SER A 401 -15.06 -18.53 9.44
CA SER A 401 -14.62 -17.26 10.02
C SER A 401 -14.21 -16.27 8.93
N GLU A 402 -14.37 -14.99 9.23
CA GLU A 402 -13.98 -13.87 8.40
C GLU A 402 -12.97 -12.98 9.12
N PRO A 403 -12.12 -12.22 8.38
CA PRO A 403 -11.16 -11.31 9.00
C PRO A 403 -11.87 -10.11 9.62
N PHE A 404 -11.36 -9.68 10.77
CA PHE A 404 -11.74 -8.46 11.48
C PHE A 404 -10.53 -7.56 11.62
N GLU A 405 -10.77 -6.27 11.54
CA GLU A 405 -9.75 -5.23 11.61
C GLU A 405 -10.03 -4.28 12.76
N GLU A 406 -8.97 -3.85 13.43
CA GLU A 406 -9.00 -2.69 14.30
C GLU A 406 -8.98 -1.45 13.41
N VAL A 407 -9.99 -0.61 13.55
CA VAL A 407 -10.15 0.64 12.79
C VAL A 407 -9.97 1.80 13.74
N GLN A 408 -8.98 2.62 13.48
CA GLN A 408 -8.72 3.83 14.21
C GLN A 408 -9.05 5.05 13.37
N ILE A 409 -9.80 5.98 13.95
CA ILE A 409 -10.29 7.16 13.28
C ILE A 409 -10.03 8.38 14.16
N ASP A 410 -9.41 9.40 13.58
CA ASP A 410 -9.34 10.74 14.15
C ASP A 410 -10.24 11.65 13.30
N THR A 411 -11.23 12.28 13.92
CA THR A 411 -12.23 13.09 13.22
C THR A 411 -12.66 14.31 14.05
N PRO A 412 -12.96 15.45 13.40
CA PRO A 412 -13.58 16.56 14.10
C PRO A 412 -14.88 16.14 14.79
N ASP A 413 -15.13 16.71 15.99
CA ASP A 413 -16.27 16.38 16.84
C ASP A 413 -17.63 16.45 16.11
N GLU A 414 -17.77 17.37 15.16
CA GLU A 414 -19.00 17.53 14.37
C GLU A 414 -19.34 16.32 13.51
N TYR A 415 -18.35 15.48 13.11
CA TYR A 415 -18.57 14.27 12.29
C TYR A 415 -18.60 12.99 13.10
N THR A 416 -18.21 13.00 14.37
CA THR A 416 -18.09 11.81 15.25
C THR A 416 -19.37 10.98 15.25
N GLY A 417 -20.53 11.62 15.42
CA GLY A 417 -21.82 10.92 15.42
C GLY A 417 -22.14 10.21 14.09
N ALA A 418 -21.81 10.85 12.96
CA ALA A 418 -22.04 10.27 11.62
C ALA A 418 -21.12 9.06 11.37
N VAL A 419 -19.86 9.15 11.80
CA VAL A 419 -18.88 8.07 11.70
C VAL A 419 -19.31 6.87 12.53
N ILE A 420 -19.73 7.08 13.78
CA ILE A 420 -20.22 6.00 14.67
C ILE A 420 -21.43 5.30 14.06
N ASP A 421 -22.41 6.06 13.54
CA ASP A 421 -23.61 5.49 12.92
C ASP A 421 -23.27 4.69 11.66
N SER A 422 -22.38 5.20 10.80
CA SER A 422 -21.97 4.52 9.58
C SER A 422 -21.23 3.21 9.86
N LEU A 423 -20.21 3.21 10.75
CA LEU A 423 -19.48 2.00 11.12
C LEU A 423 -20.37 0.97 11.84
N SER A 424 -21.28 1.41 12.69
CA SER A 424 -22.23 0.53 13.37
C SER A 424 -23.14 -0.21 12.37
N LYS A 425 -23.63 0.47 11.31
CA LYS A 425 -24.37 -0.15 10.19
C LYS A 425 -23.52 -1.17 9.46
N ARG A 426 -22.21 -0.96 9.38
CA ARG A 426 -21.21 -1.86 8.80
C ARG A 426 -20.70 -2.93 9.78
N LYS A 427 -21.41 -3.10 10.92
CA LYS A 427 -21.11 -4.09 11.97
C LYS A 427 -19.81 -3.84 12.72
N GLY A 428 -19.30 -2.61 12.70
CA GLY A 428 -18.21 -2.17 13.56
C GLY A 428 -18.67 -2.07 15.02
N GLU A 429 -17.89 -2.63 15.91
CA GLU A 429 -18.07 -2.53 17.37
C GLU A 429 -17.10 -1.49 17.92
N MET A 430 -17.61 -0.40 18.49
CA MET A 430 -16.79 0.62 19.10
C MET A 430 -16.10 0.07 20.36
N LYS A 431 -14.79 0.13 20.42
CA LYS A 431 -13.96 -0.31 21.54
C LYS A 431 -13.60 0.83 22.46
N ASN A 432 -13.27 1.99 21.88
CA ASN A 432 -12.88 3.17 22.64
C ASN A 432 -13.29 4.45 21.92
N MET A 433 -13.46 5.53 22.70
CA MET A 433 -13.70 6.87 22.23
C MET A 433 -12.98 7.84 23.19
N GLU A 434 -12.03 8.60 22.65
CA GLU A 434 -11.23 9.57 23.39
C GLU A 434 -11.43 10.94 22.79
N PRO A 435 -11.99 11.90 23.54
CA PRO A 435 -11.99 13.29 23.12
C PRO A 435 -10.55 13.79 23.13
N GLY A 436 -10.08 14.24 21.97
CA GLY A 436 -8.77 14.87 21.83
C GLY A 436 -8.81 16.36 22.09
N GLU A 437 -7.65 16.97 22.13
CA GLU A 437 -7.52 18.42 22.17
C GLU A 437 -7.93 19.06 20.83
N ASN A 438 -8.30 20.33 20.83
CA ASN A 438 -8.66 21.10 19.64
C ASN A 438 -9.91 20.64 18.85
N GLY A 439 -10.90 20.00 19.49
CA GLY A 439 -12.16 19.62 18.84
C GLY A 439 -12.03 18.44 17.88
N GLN A 440 -11.09 17.56 18.14
CA GLN A 440 -10.93 16.27 17.49
C GLN A 440 -11.36 15.14 18.44
N THR A 441 -11.92 14.07 17.90
CA THR A 441 -12.24 12.85 18.65
C THR A 441 -11.57 11.65 17.99
N ARG A 442 -10.91 10.84 18.82
CA ARG A 442 -10.36 9.53 18.41
C ARG A 442 -11.35 8.42 18.68
N LEU A 443 -11.60 7.59 17.69
CA LEU A 443 -12.48 6.43 17.76
C LEU A 443 -11.70 5.16 17.42
N ILE A 444 -11.91 4.11 18.21
CA ILE A 444 -11.35 2.78 17.95
C ILE A 444 -12.50 1.80 17.79
N PHE A 445 -12.54 1.12 16.64
CA PHE A 445 -13.55 0.11 16.32
C PHE A 445 -12.90 -1.24 16.01
N LEU A 446 -13.62 -2.31 16.27
CA LEU A 446 -13.36 -3.62 15.70
C LEU A 446 -14.44 -3.90 14.65
N ALA A 447 -14.06 -4.01 13.38
CA ALA A 447 -14.99 -4.15 12.28
C ALA A 447 -14.64 -5.35 11.38
N PRO A 448 -15.63 -6.05 10.79
CA PRO A 448 -15.35 -7.08 9.79
C PRO A 448 -14.77 -6.44 8.53
N SER A 449 -13.67 -6.99 7.99
CA SER A 449 -12.97 -6.43 6.82
C SER A 449 -13.90 -6.22 5.61
N ARG A 450 -14.89 -7.13 5.39
CA ARG A 450 -15.87 -6.93 4.31
C ARG A 450 -16.78 -5.71 4.51
N GLY A 451 -16.93 -5.23 5.73
CA GLY A 451 -17.64 -3.98 6.04
C GLY A 451 -16.84 -2.73 5.72
N LEU A 452 -15.52 -2.86 5.64
CA LEU A 452 -14.62 -1.76 5.33
C LEU A 452 -14.40 -1.59 3.83
N ILE A 453 -14.74 -2.60 3.01
CA ILE A 453 -14.66 -2.48 1.55
C ILE A 453 -15.52 -1.30 1.09
N GLY A 454 -14.88 -0.33 0.44
CA GLY A 454 -15.52 0.91 -0.02
C GLY A 454 -15.87 1.91 1.08
N TYR A 455 -15.42 1.71 2.30
CA TYR A 455 -15.70 2.65 3.38
C TYR A 455 -14.85 3.91 3.32
N SER A 456 -13.64 3.83 2.78
CA SER A 456 -12.71 4.97 2.71
C SER A 456 -13.31 6.16 1.95
N THR A 457 -13.95 5.92 0.81
CA THR A 457 -14.59 6.97 0.01
C THR A 457 -15.81 7.58 0.72
N GLU A 458 -16.64 6.74 1.35
CA GLU A 458 -17.78 7.19 2.16
C GLU A 458 -17.32 8.06 3.34
N PHE A 459 -16.27 7.60 4.05
CA PHE A 459 -15.67 8.28 5.17
C PHE A 459 -15.10 9.65 4.80
N MET A 460 -14.32 9.73 3.72
CA MET A 460 -13.75 10.99 3.23
C MET A 460 -14.84 11.98 2.84
N THR A 461 -15.91 11.51 2.20
CA THR A 461 -17.06 12.34 1.84
C THR A 461 -17.80 12.83 3.07
N MET A 462 -18.06 11.96 4.05
CA MET A 462 -18.78 12.25 5.28
C MET A 462 -18.04 13.25 6.15
N THR A 463 -16.72 13.12 6.25
CA THR A 463 -15.85 14.01 7.04
C THR A 463 -15.33 15.21 6.25
N ARG A 464 -15.77 15.38 4.99
CA ARG A 464 -15.29 16.42 4.06
C ARG A 464 -13.77 16.48 3.91
N GLY A 465 -13.12 15.31 4.03
CA GLY A 465 -11.67 15.19 3.96
C GLY A 465 -10.92 15.54 5.24
N TYR A 466 -11.60 15.92 6.31
CA TYR A 466 -10.95 16.28 7.59
C TYR A 466 -10.70 15.07 8.50
N GLY A 467 -11.37 13.94 8.24
CA GLY A 467 -11.15 12.71 9.01
C GLY A 467 -9.95 11.92 8.49
N ILE A 468 -9.25 11.28 9.41
CA ILE A 468 -8.14 10.38 9.11
C ILE A 468 -8.52 9.00 9.62
N MET A 469 -8.35 7.97 8.81
CA MET A 469 -8.66 6.59 9.14
C MET A 469 -7.48 5.69 8.82
N SER A 470 -7.19 4.78 9.73
CA SER A 470 -6.32 3.63 9.49
C SER A 470 -6.98 2.36 10.01
N HIS A 471 -6.66 1.23 9.41
CA HIS A 471 -7.16 -0.05 9.85
C HIS A 471 -6.09 -1.12 9.69
N THR A 472 -6.09 -2.09 10.61
CA THR A 472 -5.11 -3.17 10.66
C THR A 472 -5.81 -4.48 10.95
N PHE A 473 -5.32 -5.58 10.33
CA PHE A 473 -5.83 -6.91 10.65
C PHE A 473 -5.62 -7.23 12.14
N GLU A 474 -6.67 -7.63 12.81
CA GLU A 474 -6.63 -8.01 14.23
C GLU A 474 -6.78 -9.52 14.42
N LYS A 475 -7.85 -10.10 13.88
CA LYS A 475 -8.15 -11.53 14.05
C LYS A 475 -9.16 -12.06 13.04
N TYR A 476 -9.28 -13.38 12.99
CA TYR A 476 -10.44 -14.04 12.40
C TYR A 476 -11.52 -14.28 13.47
N ALA A 477 -12.79 -14.06 13.11
CA ALA A 477 -13.94 -14.33 13.97
C ALA A 477 -15.10 -14.93 13.14
N PRO A 478 -16.09 -15.59 13.77
CA PRO A 478 -17.19 -16.21 13.05
C PRO A 478 -17.90 -15.26 12.10
N VAL A 479 -18.22 -15.76 10.90
CA VAL A 479 -18.91 -14.97 9.86
C VAL A 479 -20.25 -14.42 10.35
N ILE A 480 -20.47 -13.13 10.20
CA ILE A 480 -21.75 -12.47 10.47
C ILE A 480 -22.76 -12.89 9.39
N LYS A 481 -23.74 -13.70 9.79
CA LYS A 481 -24.76 -14.24 8.89
C LYS A 481 -25.77 -13.17 8.45
N ASN A 482 -26.39 -13.38 7.28
CA ASN A 482 -27.48 -12.55 6.76
C ASN A 482 -27.17 -11.05 6.64
N TRP A 483 -25.91 -10.72 6.37
CA TRP A 483 -25.50 -9.35 6.15
C TRP A 483 -24.56 -9.25 4.92
N ASN A 484 -24.90 -8.33 4.02
CA ASN A 484 -24.09 -8.01 2.84
C ASN A 484 -23.89 -6.49 2.78
N PRO A 485 -22.65 -6.00 2.97
CA PRO A 485 -22.35 -4.57 2.92
C PRO A 485 -22.25 -3.99 1.51
N GLY A 486 -22.44 -4.80 0.46
CA GLY A 486 -22.34 -4.34 -0.94
C GLY A 486 -23.35 -3.26 -1.30
N ARG A 487 -23.10 -2.61 -2.44
CA ARG A 487 -23.99 -1.58 -3.01
C ARG A 487 -25.42 -2.10 -3.12
N GLN A 488 -26.39 -1.37 -2.57
CA GLN A 488 -27.79 -1.74 -2.57
C GLN A 488 -28.52 -1.26 -3.84
N LYS A 489 -28.04 -0.18 -4.45
CA LYS A 489 -28.62 0.37 -5.67
C LYS A 489 -28.22 -0.43 -6.90
N GLY A 490 -29.13 -0.51 -7.86
CA GLY A 490 -28.86 -1.13 -9.16
C GLY A 490 -28.05 -0.23 -10.10
N THR A 491 -27.86 -0.70 -11.32
CA THR A 491 -27.13 0.02 -12.37
C THR A 491 -28.00 0.32 -13.58
N LEU A 492 -27.62 1.36 -14.31
CA LEU A 492 -28.10 1.67 -15.65
C LEU A 492 -27.15 0.97 -16.64
N VAL A 493 -27.64 0.00 -17.38
CA VAL A 493 -26.84 -0.87 -18.26
C VAL A 493 -27.20 -0.57 -19.72
N SER A 494 -26.19 -0.35 -20.56
CA SER A 494 -26.39 -0.10 -21.98
C SER A 494 -27.01 -1.30 -22.68
N MET A 495 -28.06 -1.03 -23.49
CA MET A 495 -28.72 -2.02 -24.31
C MET A 495 -27.99 -2.31 -25.63
N ASN A 496 -27.31 -1.32 -26.18
CA ASN A 496 -26.73 -1.36 -27.51
C ASN A 496 -25.27 -0.88 -27.51
N ALA A 497 -24.54 -1.28 -28.55
CA ALA A 497 -23.27 -0.66 -28.90
C ALA A 497 -23.48 0.63 -29.68
N GLY A 498 -22.62 1.61 -29.51
CA GLY A 498 -22.62 2.90 -30.21
C GLY A 498 -22.10 4.05 -29.38
N LYS A 499 -22.37 5.28 -29.75
CA LYS A 499 -22.03 6.48 -29.01
C LYS A 499 -23.18 6.99 -28.16
N ALA A 500 -22.92 7.28 -26.90
CA ALA A 500 -23.87 7.90 -26.00
C ALA A 500 -24.28 9.28 -26.54
N THR A 501 -25.59 9.55 -26.62
CA THR A 501 -26.11 10.81 -27.12
C THR A 501 -26.68 11.67 -25.99
N THR A 502 -26.46 12.98 -26.04
CA THR A 502 -27.05 13.93 -25.08
C THR A 502 -28.55 13.76 -24.96
N TYR A 503 -29.25 13.53 -26.10
CA TYR A 503 -30.68 13.32 -26.14
C TYR A 503 -31.15 12.11 -25.34
N ALA A 504 -30.47 10.97 -25.47
CA ALA A 504 -30.77 9.77 -24.68
C ALA A 504 -30.45 9.97 -23.19
N MET A 505 -29.32 10.60 -22.90
CA MET A 505 -28.84 10.86 -21.52
C MET A 505 -29.84 11.72 -20.74
N MET A 506 -30.38 12.78 -21.32
CA MET A 506 -31.44 13.60 -20.72
C MET A 506 -32.68 12.77 -20.34
N GLY A 507 -33.09 11.82 -21.18
CA GLY A 507 -34.22 10.94 -20.90
C GLY A 507 -33.98 9.92 -19.80
N ILE A 508 -32.69 9.66 -19.45
CA ILE A 508 -32.27 8.66 -18.48
C ILE A 508 -31.90 9.31 -17.14
N GLU A 509 -31.51 10.57 -17.13
CA GLU A 509 -31.04 11.33 -15.96
C GLU A 509 -31.98 11.27 -14.75
N SER A 510 -33.30 11.23 -15.00
CA SER A 510 -34.30 11.08 -13.93
C SER A 510 -34.30 9.73 -13.24
N ARG A 511 -33.60 8.73 -13.80
CA ARG A 511 -33.53 7.35 -13.27
C ARG A 511 -32.34 7.12 -12.38
N GLY A 512 -31.32 7.97 -12.44
CA GLY A 512 -30.12 7.83 -11.63
C GLY A 512 -28.96 8.75 -12.02
N GLN A 513 -27.80 8.50 -11.46
CA GLN A 513 -26.58 9.24 -11.72
C GLN A 513 -25.84 8.63 -12.92
N LEU A 514 -25.49 9.45 -13.90
CA LEU A 514 -24.69 9.01 -15.06
C LEU A 514 -23.19 8.98 -14.71
N LEU A 515 -22.48 8.00 -15.27
CA LEU A 515 -21.03 7.76 -15.05
C LEU A 515 -20.21 7.97 -16.33
N ILE A 516 -20.82 8.34 -17.44
CA ILE A 516 -20.15 8.55 -18.73
C ILE A 516 -20.56 9.87 -19.35
N ASP A 517 -19.69 10.43 -20.20
CA ASP A 517 -19.94 11.66 -20.94
C ASP A 517 -20.72 11.43 -22.25
N PRO A 518 -21.38 12.48 -22.77
CA PRO A 518 -21.90 12.46 -24.12
C PRO A 518 -20.80 12.16 -25.14
N GLY A 519 -21.11 11.33 -26.13
CA GLY A 519 -20.14 10.92 -27.15
C GLY A 519 -19.27 9.73 -26.78
N THR A 520 -19.29 9.27 -25.53
CA THR A 520 -18.58 8.05 -25.10
C THR A 520 -19.06 6.83 -25.87
N GLU A 521 -18.13 6.03 -26.38
CA GLU A 521 -18.45 4.75 -27.00
C GLU A 521 -18.87 3.74 -25.93
N VAL A 522 -19.96 3.04 -26.16
CA VAL A 522 -20.53 2.04 -25.26
C VAL A 522 -20.82 0.74 -26.00
N TYR A 523 -20.92 -0.35 -25.26
CA TYR A 523 -21.34 -1.65 -25.77
C TYR A 523 -22.47 -2.25 -24.92
N GLU A 524 -23.16 -3.27 -25.43
CA GLU A 524 -24.22 -3.97 -24.68
C GLU A 524 -23.64 -4.57 -23.39
N GLY A 525 -24.25 -4.28 -22.25
CA GLY A 525 -23.79 -4.76 -20.94
C GLY A 525 -22.83 -3.83 -20.21
N MET A 526 -22.36 -2.73 -20.84
CA MET A 526 -21.57 -1.69 -20.18
C MET A 526 -22.46 -0.90 -19.20
N ILE A 527 -21.95 -0.65 -18.00
CA ILE A 527 -22.62 0.17 -16.98
C ILE A 527 -22.37 1.64 -17.32
N VAL A 528 -23.45 2.40 -17.46
CA VAL A 528 -23.42 3.81 -17.85
C VAL A 528 -23.92 4.74 -16.76
N GLY A 529 -24.40 4.18 -15.64
CA GLY A 529 -24.88 4.96 -14.50
C GLY A 529 -25.28 4.09 -13.32
N GLU A 530 -25.49 4.73 -12.16
CA GLU A 530 -26.10 4.16 -10.97
C GLU A 530 -27.59 4.42 -11.01
N ASN A 531 -28.43 3.40 -10.78
CA ASN A 531 -29.87 3.56 -10.69
C ASN A 531 -30.28 4.12 -9.32
N SER A 532 -31.29 4.96 -9.27
CA SER A 532 -31.88 5.44 -7.99
C SER A 532 -32.59 4.32 -7.20
N ARG A 533 -32.89 3.18 -7.83
CA ARG A 533 -33.57 2.01 -7.25
C ARG A 533 -32.62 0.82 -7.13
N GLU A 534 -32.99 -0.18 -6.36
CA GLU A 534 -32.18 -1.38 -6.09
C GLU A 534 -31.99 -2.30 -7.32
N ASN A 535 -32.85 -2.22 -8.34
CA ASN A 535 -32.79 -3.09 -9.51
C ASN A 535 -31.99 -2.47 -10.66
N ASP A 536 -31.28 -3.32 -11.41
CA ASP A 536 -30.68 -2.91 -12.67
C ASP A 536 -31.73 -2.59 -13.72
N ILE A 537 -31.46 -1.58 -14.53
CA ILE A 537 -32.29 -1.18 -15.66
C ILE A 537 -31.46 -1.14 -16.93
N THR A 538 -31.92 -1.84 -17.96
CA THR A 538 -31.32 -1.72 -19.30
C THR A 538 -31.85 -0.47 -19.99
N VAL A 539 -30.96 0.37 -20.52
CA VAL A 539 -31.26 1.67 -21.11
C VAL A 539 -30.66 1.79 -22.51
N ASN A 540 -31.41 2.44 -23.40
CA ASN A 540 -30.88 2.79 -24.72
C ASN A 540 -30.24 4.19 -24.69
N ILE A 541 -28.94 4.22 -24.42
CA ILE A 541 -28.17 5.47 -24.31
C ILE A 541 -27.65 5.99 -25.65
N THR A 542 -27.79 5.20 -26.72
CA THR A 542 -27.32 5.54 -28.08
C THR A 542 -28.42 6.12 -28.96
N LYS A 543 -29.63 6.29 -28.41
CA LYS A 543 -30.81 6.78 -29.16
C LYS A 543 -30.57 8.21 -29.64
N GLY A 544 -30.57 8.41 -30.96
CA GLY A 544 -30.55 9.73 -31.59
C GLY A 544 -31.90 10.44 -31.54
N LYS A 545 -31.88 11.77 -31.68
CA LYS A 545 -33.09 12.57 -31.87
C LYS A 545 -33.63 12.30 -33.29
N ASN A 546 -34.86 11.83 -33.41
CA ASN A 546 -35.52 11.74 -34.74
C ASN A 546 -35.76 13.15 -35.26
N LEU A 547 -35.10 13.50 -36.35
CA LEU A 547 -35.34 14.75 -37.06
C LEU A 547 -36.70 14.64 -37.76
N THR A 548 -37.75 15.24 -37.19
CA THR A 548 -39.02 15.47 -37.89
C THR A 548 -38.91 16.82 -38.60
N ASN A 549 -39.24 16.86 -39.89
CA ASN A 549 -39.13 18.01 -40.82
C ASN A 549 -39.97 19.25 -40.48
N VAL A 550 -40.48 19.38 -39.27
CA VAL A 550 -41.40 20.46 -38.88
C VAL A 550 -40.99 21.01 -37.51
N ARG A 551 -39.87 21.74 -37.43
CA ARG A 551 -39.66 22.83 -36.47
C ARG A 551 -38.37 23.57 -36.79
N ALA A 552 -38.49 24.91 -36.77
CA ALA A 552 -37.42 25.83 -37.06
C ALA A 552 -36.11 25.56 -36.31
N ALA A 553 -35.00 25.72 -37.00
CA ALA A 553 -33.63 25.63 -36.51
C ALA A 553 -33.26 26.72 -35.49
N GLY A 554 -34.19 27.19 -34.67
CA GLY A 554 -34.03 28.37 -33.81
C GLY A 554 -34.17 28.16 -32.30
N SER A 555 -34.49 26.95 -31.84
CA SER A 555 -34.61 26.67 -30.40
C SER A 555 -33.88 25.38 -29.99
N ASP A 556 -32.61 25.27 -30.30
CA ASP A 556 -31.73 24.42 -29.53
C ASP A 556 -31.43 25.18 -28.22
N GLU A 557 -32.36 25.16 -27.27
CA GLU A 557 -31.98 25.29 -25.86
C GLU A 557 -30.84 24.30 -25.63
N MET A 558 -29.69 24.81 -25.27
CA MET A 558 -28.56 23.96 -24.92
C MET A 558 -29.03 22.91 -23.93
N ALA A 559 -29.08 21.65 -24.36
CA ALA A 559 -29.53 20.54 -23.54
C ALA A 559 -28.51 20.39 -22.39
N HIS A 560 -28.84 20.91 -21.22
CA HIS A 560 -28.03 20.76 -20.02
C HIS A 560 -28.35 19.41 -19.37
N ILE A 561 -27.37 18.55 -19.31
CA ILE A 561 -27.38 17.35 -18.46
C ILE A 561 -26.57 17.66 -17.19
N LYS A 562 -26.90 17.02 -16.08
CA LYS A 562 -26.06 17.06 -14.88
C LYS A 562 -24.71 16.48 -15.22
N THR A 563 -23.68 17.07 -14.67
CA THR A 563 -22.31 16.57 -14.85
C THR A 563 -22.23 15.10 -14.43
N PRO A 564 -21.80 14.20 -15.32
CA PRO A 564 -21.56 12.81 -14.96
C PRO A 564 -20.51 12.68 -13.85
N THR A 565 -20.63 11.65 -13.04
CA THR A 565 -19.61 11.32 -12.04
C THR A 565 -18.55 10.46 -12.71
N HIS A 566 -17.27 10.84 -12.55
CA HIS A 566 -16.13 10.05 -13.01
C HIS A 566 -15.49 9.38 -11.81
N PHE A 567 -15.40 8.06 -11.86
CA PHE A 567 -14.77 7.28 -10.81
C PHE A 567 -13.27 7.11 -11.07
N SER A 568 -12.46 7.24 -10.02
CA SER A 568 -11.11 6.71 -9.98
C SER A 568 -11.11 5.18 -10.09
N LEU A 569 -9.93 4.56 -10.15
CA LEU A 569 -9.84 3.09 -10.12
C LEU A 569 -10.43 2.54 -8.81
N GLU A 570 -10.06 3.11 -7.68
CA GLU A 570 -10.53 2.70 -6.36
C GLU A 570 -12.04 2.81 -6.25
N GLU A 571 -12.62 3.97 -6.57
CA GLU A 571 -14.08 4.17 -6.58
C GLU A 571 -14.80 3.20 -7.53
N SER A 572 -14.15 2.86 -8.66
CA SER A 572 -14.67 1.86 -9.60
C SER A 572 -14.72 0.47 -9.00
N LEU A 573 -13.66 0.06 -8.26
CA LEU A 573 -13.59 -1.24 -7.59
C LEU A 573 -14.62 -1.34 -6.44
N GLU A 574 -14.76 -0.28 -5.67
CA GLU A 574 -15.74 -0.16 -4.58
C GLU A 574 -17.18 -0.23 -5.09
N PHE A 575 -17.43 0.37 -6.25
CA PHE A 575 -18.77 0.41 -6.87
C PHE A 575 -19.26 -0.97 -7.31
N LEU A 576 -18.36 -1.92 -7.64
CA LEU A 576 -18.72 -3.22 -8.20
C LEU A 576 -19.61 -4.07 -7.29
N ASN A 577 -20.55 -4.78 -7.89
CA ASN A 577 -21.27 -5.90 -7.31
C ASN A 577 -20.71 -7.25 -7.81
N GLU A 578 -21.18 -8.35 -7.22
CA GLU A 578 -20.70 -9.71 -7.54
C GLU A 578 -20.86 -10.12 -9.00
N ASP A 579 -21.86 -9.57 -9.71
CA ASP A 579 -22.18 -9.84 -11.12
C ASP A 579 -21.53 -8.85 -12.09
N GLU A 580 -20.56 -8.07 -11.63
CA GLU A 580 -19.91 -7.00 -12.38
C GLU A 580 -18.40 -7.19 -12.48
N TYR A 581 -17.81 -6.57 -13.48
CA TYR A 581 -16.36 -6.44 -13.67
C TYR A 581 -15.99 -4.98 -13.93
N CYS A 582 -14.80 -4.61 -13.49
CA CYS A 582 -14.12 -3.41 -13.94
C CYS A 582 -13.18 -3.80 -15.09
N GLU A 583 -13.38 -3.24 -16.27
CA GLU A 583 -12.48 -3.32 -17.41
C GLU A 583 -11.44 -2.21 -17.27
N VAL A 584 -10.18 -2.60 -17.16
CA VAL A 584 -9.04 -1.69 -16.98
C VAL A 584 -8.15 -1.76 -18.22
N THR A 585 -7.93 -0.61 -18.83
CA THR A 585 -7.05 -0.44 -20.00
C THR A 585 -6.10 0.73 -19.77
N PRO A 586 -5.03 0.89 -20.54
CA PRO A 586 -4.14 2.04 -20.41
C PRO A 586 -4.84 3.41 -20.45
N GLU A 587 -5.89 3.53 -21.26
CA GLU A 587 -6.58 4.79 -21.51
C GLU A 587 -7.88 4.95 -20.71
N ASN A 588 -8.58 3.84 -20.43
CA ASN A 588 -9.93 3.89 -19.86
C ASN A 588 -10.16 2.88 -18.74
N ILE A 589 -11.07 3.25 -17.83
CA ILE A 589 -11.67 2.39 -16.82
C ILE A 589 -13.17 2.33 -17.13
N ARG A 590 -13.71 1.12 -17.35
CA ARG A 590 -15.11 0.90 -17.70
C ARG A 590 -15.73 -0.14 -16.79
N LEU A 591 -16.95 0.09 -16.36
CA LEU A 591 -17.72 -0.86 -15.56
C LEU A 591 -18.64 -1.65 -16.47
N ARG A 592 -18.77 -2.95 -16.26
CA ARG A 592 -19.63 -3.81 -17.07
C ARG A 592 -20.23 -4.97 -16.29
N LYS A 593 -21.32 -5.51 -16.78
CA LYS A 593 -21.86 -6.77 -16.29
C LYS A 593 -20.97 -7.95 -16.73
N LYS A 594 -20.91 -9.00 -15.93
CA LYS A 594 -20.24 -10.26 -16.30
C LYS A 594 -20.90 -10.88 -17.53
N THR A 595 -22.22 -10.96 -17.52
CA THR A 595 -23.04 -11.40 -18.67
C THR A 595 -23.46 -10.16 -19.46
N LEU A 596 -22.86 -9.94 -20.63
CA LEU A 596 -23.13 -8.76 -21.45
C LEU A 596 -24.52 -8.75 -22.08
N ASN A 597 -24.99 -9.91 -22.57
CA ASN A 597 -26.26 -10.02 -23.28
C ASN A 597 -27.45 -9.84 -22.36
N THR A 598 -28.37 -8.90 -22.72
CA THR A 598 -29.54 -8.52 -21.93
C THR A 598 -30.47 -9.69 -21.65
N ASN A 599 -30.77 -10.50 -22.68
CA ASN A 599 -31.70 -11.65 -22.55
C ASN A 599 -31.11 -12.74 -21.63
N ALA A 600 -29.79 -12.93 -21.69
CA ALA A 600 -29.09 -13.87 -20.81
C ALA A 600 -29.17 -13.42 -19.36
N ARG A 601 -28.90 -12.12 -19.07
CA ARG A 601 -29.02 -11.55 -17.71
C ARG A 601 -30.43 -11.71 -17.14
N GLU A 602 -31.48 -11.44 -17.94
CA GLU A 602 -32.87 -11.63 -17.49
C GLU A 602 -33.17 -13.09 -17.13
N LYS A 603 -32.68 -14.05 -17.91
CA LYS A 603 -32.82 -15.48 -17.61
C LYS A 603 -32.09 -15.87 -16.31
N GLU A 604 -30.89 -15.37 -16.10
CA GLU A 604 -30.11 -15.59 -14.86
C GLU A 604 -30.83 -14.99 -13.65
N ALA A 605 -31.33 -13.76 -13.75
CA ALA A 605 -32.07 -13.09 -12.68
C ALA A 605 -33.37 -13.88 -12.32
N LYS A 606 -34.10 -14.41 -13.32
CA LYS A 606 -35.27 -15.26 -13.08
C LYS A 606 -34.86 -16.57 -12.36
N ARG A 607 -33.76 -17.21 -12.75
CA ARG A 607 -33.25 -18.43 -12.09
C ARG A 607 -32.87 -18.18 -10.64
N ARG A 608 -32.13 -17.08 -10.35
CA ARG A 608 -31.76 -16.70 -8.97
C ARG A 608 -32.98 -16.46 -8.08
N ARG A 609 -33.99 -15.70 -8.58
CA ARG A 609 -35.25 -15.49 -7.86
C ARG A 609 -36.03 -16.78 -7.59
N ALA A 610 -35.99 -17.75 -8.51
CA ALA A 610 -36.62 -19.06 -8.31
C ALA A 610 -35.87 -19.91 -7.27
N ALA A 611 -34.53 -19.83 -7.22
CA ALA A 611 -33.72 -20.54 -6.24
C ALA A 611 -33.86 -19.98 -4.81
N SER A 612 -33.99 -18.65 -4.65
CA SER A 612 -34.19 -17.99 -3.34
C SER A 612 -35.59 -18.18 -2.74
N ARG A 613 -36.57 -18.72 -3.52
CA ARG A 613 -37.91 -19.05 -3.05
C ARG A 613 -38.08 -20.51 -2.62
N LYS A 614 -37.06 -21.34 -2.84
CA LYS A 614 -36.95 -22.72 -2.32
C LYS A 614 -36.08 -22.73 -1.04
#